data_31e11506da73957b8378fd99a73a131a
#
_entry.id   31e11506da73957b8378fd99a73a131a
#
_cell.length_a   1.000
_cell.length_b   1.000
_cell.length_c   1.000
_cell.angle_alpha   90.00
_cell.angle_beta   90.00
_cell.angle_gamma   90.00
#
_symmetry.space_group_name_H-M   'P 1'
#
loop_
_entity.id
_entity.type
_entity.pdbx_description
1 polymer ?
#
loop_
_entity_poly.entity_id
_entity_poly.type
_entity_poly.pdbx_seq_one_letter_code
_entity_poly.pdbx_strand_id
1 'polypeptide(L)'
;KVLLYIILTYGFNMKKVLNFLTEYSLLLIIGALIALIWANINYESYHHFVEYPIWDGGFIGHGHYDDEGHFHRTLTLHYLVNDLLMAFFFAVAGKEVWEAVALKSGPLRGKKALTPLVATSGGMFGPIAVYLGLAYFMGSDTYTAVANGWAIPTATDIAFSYLVGRIIFGAGHPAVRFLLLLAIADDAAGLIILAVFYPSSELQPIFILYAAIAAFLVYILANWLPRKLDGDDPKNPVSTKVRNIFSFWPYAFGGVITWLCFQESGIHPALGLLFMVPVIPHA
;
A
#
# COMPACT_ATOMS: atom_id res chain seq x y z
N LYS A 1 -28.94 17.83 -3.19
CA LYS A 1 -29.67 18.53 -4.28
C LYS A 1 -29.01 18.29 -5.65
N VAL A 2 -27.67 18.42 -5.78
CA VAL A 2 -26.96 18.21 -7.07
C VAL A 2 -27.09 16.75 -7.56
N LEU A 3 -26.88 15.76 -6.68
CA LEU A 3 -27.02 14.34 -7.02
C LEU A 3 -28.44 13.97 -7.43
N LEU A 4 -29.44 14.50 -6.72
CA LEU A 4 -30.87 14.30 -7.02
C LEU A 4 -31.26 14.94 -8.35
N TYR A 5 -30.69 16.10 -8.66
CA TYR A 5 -30.89 16.80 -9.95
C TYR A 5 -30.28 16.03 -11.12
N ILE A 6 -29.11 15.44 -10.95
CA ILE A 6 -28.43 14.61 -11.97
C ILE A 6 -29.23 13.34 -12.22
N ILE A 7 -29.73 12.67 -11.18
CA ILE A 7 -30.56 11.44 -11.31
C ILE A 7 -31.88 11.74 -12.02
N LEU A 8 -32.53 12.84 -11.70
CA LEU A 8 -33.83 13.22 -12.26
C LEU A 8 -33.75 13.75 -13.70
N THR A 9 -32.63 14.39 -14.08
CA THR A 9 -32.51 15.07 -15.38
C THR A 9 -31.89 14.21 -16.46
N TYR A 10 -31.01 13.22 -16.11
CA TYR A 10 -30.23 12.43 -17.09
C TYR A 10 -30.58 10.93 -17.15
N GLY A 11 -31.60 10.49 -16.43
CA GLY A 11 -31.86 9.06 -16.26
C GLY A 11 -30.75 8.37 -15.45
N PHE A 12 -31.06 7.29 -14.75
CA PHE A 12 -30.10 6.56 -13.93
C PHE A 12 -29.08 5.82 -14.80
N ASN A 13 -28.01 6.50 -15.17
CA ASN A 13 -26.88 5.88 -15.87
C ASN A 13 -25.85 5.42 -14.84
N MET A 14 -25.93 4.15 -14.45
CA MET A 14 -25.05 3.50 -13.48
C MET A 14 -23.56 3.80 -13.74
N LYS A 15 -23.13 3.77 -15.02
CA LYS A 15 -21.73 4.05 -15.38
C LYS A 15 -21.31 5.48 -15.06
N LYS A 16 -22.19 6.47 -15.29
CA LYS A 16 -21.87 7.87 -14.97
C LYS A 16 -21.81 8.11 -13.47
N VAL A 17 -22.72 7.49 -12.70
CA VAL A 17 -22.68 7.56 -11.24
C VAL A 17 -21.43 6.88 -10.69
N LEU A 18 -21.09 5.70 -11.18
CA LEU A 18 -19.89 4.97 -10.76
C LEU A 18 -18.62 5.75 -11.10
N ASN A 19 -18.52 6.31 -12.31
CA ASN A 19 -17.37 7.14 -12.70
C ASN A 19 -17.25 8.38 -11.81
N PHE A 20 -18.36 9.04 -11.49
CA PHE A 20 -18.36 10.18 -10.59
C PHE A 20 -17.90 9.79 -9.17
N LEU A 21 -18.43 8.69 -8.62
CA LEU A 21 -18.02 8.19 -7.31
C LEU A 21 -16.53 7.81 -7.26
N THR A 22 -16.02 7.22 -8.34
CA THR A 22 -14.61 6.79 -8.43
C THR A 22 -13.69 7.99 -8.66
N GLU A 23 -14.06 8.92 -9.55
CA GLU A 23 -13.26 10.10 -9.87
C GLU A 23 -13.05 11.00 -8.64
N TYR A 24 -14.02 11.06 -7.75
CA TYR A 24 -13.96 11.89 -6.54
C TYR A 24 -13.68 11.08 -5.26
N SER A 25 -13.24 9.83 -5.38
CA SER A 25 -12.93 8.96 -4.21
C SER A 25 -14.05 8.90 -3.17
N LEU A 26 -15.30 9.17 -3.59
CA LEU A 26 -16.46 9.25 -2.68
C LEU A 26 -16.77 7.89 -2.04
N LEU A 27 -16.43 6.78 -2.70
CA LEU A 27 -16.62 5.43 -2.16
C LEU A 27 -15.78 5.23 -0.89
N LEU A 28 -14.56 5.75 -0.86
CA LEU A 28 -13.67 5.68 0.31
C LEU A 28 -14.28 6.48 1.48
N ILE A 29 -14.71 7.71 1.23
CA ILE A 29 -15.31 8.58 2.27
C ILE A 29 -16.60 7.95 2.81
N ILE A 30 -17.48 7.47 1.93
CA ILE A 30 -18.74 6.84 2.32
C ILE A 30 -18.46 5.56 3.11
N GLY A 31 -17.54 4.73 2.65
CA GLY A 31 -17.13 3.49 3.34
C GLY A 31 -16.60 3.77 4.75
N ALA A 32 -15.70 4.75 4.89
CA ALA A 32 -15.16 5.16 6.18
C ALA A 32 -16.24 5.67 7.14
N LEU A 33 -17.18 6.50 6.65
CA LEU A 33 -18.30 7.01 7.44
C LEU A 33 -19.24 5.88 7.88
N ILE A 34 -19.58 4.94 6.99
CA ILE A 34 -20.42 3.79 7.32
C ILE A 34 -19.75 2.94 8.39
N ALA A 35 -18.46 2.62 8.23
CA ALA A 35 -17.71 1.82 9.19
C ALA A 35 -17.65 2.52 10.56
N LEU A 36 -17.36 3.82 10.57
CA LEU A 36 -17.30 4.62 11.80
C LEU A 36 -18.66 4.65 12.53
N ILE A 37 -19.73 4.89 11.79
CA ILE A 37 -21.10 4.92 12.37
C ILE A 37 -21.46 3.53 12.91
N TRP A 38 -21.21 2.46 12.13
CA TRP A 38 -21.52 1.10 12.53
C TRP A 38 -20.73 0.67 13.78
N ALA A 39 -19.44 0.91 13.82
CA ALA A 39 -18.58 0.59 14.97
C ALA A 39 -19.02 1.34 16.25
N ASN A 40 -19.53 2.58 16.13
CA ASN A 40 -20.01 3.36 17.28
C ASN A 40 -21.44 2.98 17.73
N ILE A 41 -22.29 2.50 16.82
CA ILE A 41 -23.65 2.05 17.17
C ILE A 41 -23.63 0.64 17.77
N ASN A 42 -22.89 -0.28 17.15
CA ASN A 42 -22.81 -1.67 17.59
C ASN A 42 -21.43 -2.26 17.24
N TYR A 43 -20.51 -2.13 18.17
CA TYR A 43 -19.14 -2.61 18.02
C TYR A 43 -19.07 -4.14 17.82
N GLU A 44 -19.87 -4.92 18.56
CA GLU A 44 -19.86 -6.38 18.44
C GLU A 44 -20.26 -6.85 17.05
N SER A 45 -21.32 -6.28 16.49
CA SER A 45 -21.77 -6.58 15.13
C SER A 45 -20.74 -6.18 14.08
N TYR A 46 -20.10 -5.02 14.24
CA TYR A 46 -19.01 -4.57 13.36
C TYR A 46 -17.82 -5.51 13.44
N HIS A 47 -17.36 -5.83 14.66
CA HIS A 47 -16.24 -6.73 14.91
C HIS A 47 -16.50 -8.13 14.36
N HIS A 48 -17.68 -8.70 14.60
CA HIS A 48 -18.07 -9.99 14.05
C HIS A 48 -18.06 -10.02 12.52
N PHE A 49 -18.45 -8.93 11.87
CA PHE A 49 -18.39 -8.82 10.41
C PHE A 49 -16.95 -8.74 9.89
N VAL A 50 -16.11 -7.93 10.54
CA VAL A 50 -14.71 -7.70 10.14
C VAL A 50 -13.86 -8.96 10.35
N GLU A 51 -14.07 -9.66 11.47
CA GLU A 51 -13.37 -10.91 11.81
C GLU A 51 -14.11 -12.17 11.32
N TYR A 52 -15.08 -12.00 10.40
CA TYR A 52 -15.79 -13.15 9.84
C TYR A 52 -14.82 -14.13 9.17
N PRO A 53 -14.76 -15.40 9.62
CA PRO A 53 -13.88 -16.41 9.05
C PRO A 53 -14.38 -16.83 7.66
N ILE A 54 -13.61 -16.47 6.63
CA ILE A 54 -13.90 -16.87 5.24
C ILE A 54 -13.41 -18.30 5.00
N TRP A 55 -12.24 -18.62 5.53
CA TRP A 55 -11.62 -19.93 5.41
C TRP A 55 -10.77 -20.22 6.65
N ASP A 56 -11.06 -21.34 7.30
CA ASP A 56 -10.35 -21.83 8.47
C ASP A 56 -9.52 -23.07 8.14
N GLY A 57 -8.36 -23.23 8.82
CA GLY A 57 -7.45 -24.36 8.60
C GLY A 57 -6.65 -24.30 7.30
N GLY A 58 -6.59 -23.14 6.62
CA GLY A 58 -5.79 -22.93 5.42
C GLY A 58 -4.32 -22.62 5.72
N PHE A 59 -3.58 -22.30 4.66
CA PHE A 59 -2.17 -21.85 4.74
C PHE A 59 -2.04 -20.31 4.70
N ILE A 60 -3.14 -19.59 4.55
CA ILE A 60 -3.22 -18.13 4.51
C ILE A 60 -4.11 -17.67 5.66
N GLY A 61 -3.71 -16.59 6.32
CA GLY A 61 -4.48 -15.98 7.40
C GLY A 61 -3.66 -15.72 8.66
N HIS A 62 -4.32 -15.18 9.66
CA HIS A 62 -3.74 -15.03 10.99
C HIS A 62 -3.53 -16.39 11.64
N GLY A 63 -2.30 -16.63 12.10
CA GLY A 63 -1.95 -17.85 12.83
C GLY A 63 -2.43 -17.82 14.27
N HIS A 64 -3.06 -18.88 14.73
CA HIS A 64 -3.42 -19.09 16.12
C HIS A 64 -3.28 -20.58 16.49
N TYR A 65 -3.16 -20.84 17.77
CA TYR A 65 -3.17 -22.20 18.32
C TYR A 65 -4.57 -22.49 18.86
N ASP A 66 -5.09 -23.67 18.57
CA ASP A 66 -6.32 -24.15 19.16
C ASP A 66 -6.10 -24.63 20.62
N ASP A 67 -7.19 -25.00 21.29
CA ASP A 67 -7.14 -25.49 22.68
C ASP A 67 -6.36 -26.81 22.82
N GLU A 68 -6.13 -27.53 21.73
CA GLU A 68 -5.35 -28.77 21.67
C GLU A 68 -3.87 -28.50 21.30
N GLY A 69 -3.49 -27.25 21.05
CA GLY A 69 -2.13 -26.83 20.72
C GLY A 69 -1.74 -27.00 19.24
N HIS A 70 -2.70 -27.26 18.36
CA HIS A 70 -2.46 -27.32 16.92
C HIS A 70 -2.45 -25.90 16.33
N PHE A 71 -1.48 -25.65 15.45
CA PHE A 71 -1.39 -24.38 14.76
C PHE A 71 -2.35 -24.32 13.56
N HIS A 72 -3.25 -23.34 13.57
CA HIS A 72 -4.20 -23.08 12.50
C HIS A 72 -4.03 -21.67 11.97
N ARG A 73 -4.44 -21.46 10.72
CA ARG A 73 -4.55 -20.13 10.11
C ARG A 73 -5.99 -19.89 9.69
N THR A 74 -6.51 -18.73 10.05
CA THR A 74 -7.86 -18.31 9.66
C THR A 74 -7.77 -17.09 8.76
N LEU A 75 -8.32 -17.23 7.56
CA LEU A 75 -8.51 -16.13 6.63
C LEU A 75 -9.80 -15.39 7.00
N THR A 76 -9.67 -14.21 7.60
CA THR A 76 -10.80 -13.33 7.90
C THR A 76 -10.97 -12.25 6.83
N LEU A 77 -12.11 -11.55 6.83
CA LEU A 77 -12.31 -10.40 5.97
C LEU A 77 -11.28 -9.30 6.27
N HIS A 78 -10.93 -9.11 7.54
CA HIS A 78 -9.86 -8.22 7.98
C HIS A 78 -8.53 -8.56 7.30
N TYR A 79 -8.09 -9.81 7.41
CA TYR A 79 -6.85 -10.27 6.78
C TYR A 79 -6.88 -10.08 5.25
N LEU A 80 -8.00 -10.41 4.61
CA LEU A 80 -8.15 -10.23 3.16
C LEU A 80 -7.91 -8.78 2.75
N VAL A 81 -8.46 -7.82 3.51
CA VAL A 81 -8.31 -6.39 3.19
C VAL A 81 -6.93 -5.87 3.58
N ASN A 82 -6.50 -6.10 4.81
CA ASN A 82 -5.29 -5.46 5.36
C ASN A 82 -3.97 -6.13 4.95
N ASP A 83 -3.99 -7.42 4.61
CA ASP A 83 -2.76 -8.13 4.27
C ASP A 83 -2.67 -8.45 2.79
N LEU A 84 -3.78 -8.83 2.15
CA LEU A 84 -3.76 -9.18 0.73
C LEU A 84 -4.07 -7.98 -0.16
N LEU A 85 -5.22 -7.30 0.01
CA LEU A 85 -5.57 -6.16 -0.85
C LEU A 85 -4.65 -4.97 -0.62
N MET A 86 -4.24 -4.72 0.62
CA MET A 86 -3.28 -3.66 0.93
C MET A 86 -1.90 -3.93 0.32
N ALA A 87 -1.50 -5.19 0.10
CA ALA A 87 -0.26 -5.51 -0.62
C ALA A 87 -0.27 -4.96 -2.06
N PHE A 88 -1.40 -5.02 -2.75
CA PHE A 88 -1.53 -4.41 -4.08
C PHE A 88 -1.47 -2.88 -4.01
N PHE A 89 -2.08 -2.27 -3.00
CA PHE A 89 -1.98 -0.83 -2.78
C PHE A 89 -0.52 -0.42 -2.57
N PHE A 90 0.21 -1.11 -1.70
CA PHE A 90 1.63 -0.82 -1.47
C PHE A 90 2.51 -1.12 -2.69
N ALA A 91 2.16 -2.12 -3.51
CA ALA A 91 2.87 -2.35 -4.76
C ALA A 91 2.72 -1.17 -5.73
N VAL A 92 1.52 -0.58 -5.83
CA VAL A 92 1.27 0.61 -6.66
C VAL A 92 2.01 1.83 -6.09
N ALA A 93 1.86 2.11 -4.80
CA ALA A 93 2.55 3.20 -4.12
C ALA A 93 4.08 3.04 -4.22
N GLY A 94 4.60 1.84 -3.97
CA GLY A 94 6.03 1.53 -4.11
C GLY A 94 6.53 1.70 -5.55
N LYS A 95 5.71 1.38 -6.57
CA LYS A 95 6.04 1.65 -7.97
C LYS A 95 6.17 3.14 -8.22
N GLU A 96 5.24 3.96 -7.76
CA GLU A 96 5.30 5.42 -7.89
C GLU A 96 6.55 6.01 -7.22
N VAL A 97 6.85 5.54 -6.00
CA VAL A 97 8.09 5.90 -5.29
C VAL A 97 9.33 5.49 -6.07
N TRP A 98 9.36 4.25 -6.57
CA TRP A 98 10.47 3.75 -7.36
C TRP A 98 10.69 4.58 -8.63
N GLU A 99 9.64 4.89 -9.36
CA GLU A 99 9.70 5.72 -10.55
C GLU A 99 10.14 7.15 -10.23
N ALA A 100 9.67 7.71 -9.12
CA ALA A 100 10.07 9.05 -8.68
C ALA A 100 11.55 9.16 -8.30
N VAL A 101 12.15 8.12 -7.72
CA VAL A 101 13.52 8.11 -7.19
C VAL A 101 14.52 7.49 -8.17
N ALA A 102 14.19 6.35 -8.77
CA ALA A 102 15.13 5.53 -9.54
C ALA A 102 15.24 5.95 -11.00
N LEU A 103 14.16 6.40 -11.64
CA LEU A 103 14.19 6.79 -13.04
C LEU A 103 14.94 8.11 -13.24
N LYS A 104 15.60 8.24 -14.41
CA LYS A 104 16.37 9.45 -14.78
C LYS A 104 15.51 10.71 -14.80
N SER A 105 14.24 10.58 -15.16
CA SER A 105 13.23 11.65 -15.20
C SER A 105 12.49 11.86 -13.88
N GLY A 106 12.80 11.05 -12.84
CA GLY A 106 12.08 11.04 -11.59
C GLY A 106 12.13 12.39 -10.86
N PRO A 107 10.99 12.88 -10.35
CA PRO A 107 10.88 14.18 -9.69
C PRO A 107 11.61 14.25 -8.34
N LEU A 108 11.83 13.09 -7.67
CA LEU A 108 12.55 12.99 -6.40
C LEU A 108 14.04 12.66 -6.62
N ARG A 109 14.61 13.02 -7.76
CA ARG A 109 16.03 12.79 -8.06
C ARG A 109 16.85 14.08 -8.01
N GLY A 110 18.00 14.00 -7.31
CA GLY A 110 18.94 15.11 -7.20
C GLY A 110 18.46 16.27 -6.33
N LYS A 111 18.96 17.49 -6.59
CA LYS A 111 18.66 18.68 -5.77
C LYS A 111 17.18 19.07 -5.72
N LYS A 112 16.39 18.69 -6.74
CA LYS A 112 14.95 18.98 -6.80
C LYS A 112 14.14 18.21 -5.74
N ALA A 113 14.66 17.08 -5.28
CA ALA A 113 14.05 16.29 -4.23
C ALA A 113 14.14 16.92 -2.84
N LEU A 114 15.10 17.83 -2.61
CA LEU A 114 15.39 18.33 -1.27
C LEU A 114 14.17 19.02 -0.65
N THR A 115 13.47 19.85 -1.40
CA THR A 115 12.31 20.60 -0.89
C THR A 115 11.15 19.68 -0.48
N PRO A 116 10.67 18.71 -1.32
CA PRO A 116 9.68 17.75 -0.90
C PRO A 116 10.13 16.90 0.30
N LEU A 117 11.39 16.42 0.32
CA LEU A 117 11.90 15.59 1.41
C LEU A 117 11.97 16.33 2.74
N VAL A 118 12.42 17.59 2.75
CA VAL A 118 12.43 18.42 3.97
C VAL A 118 11.01 18.71 4.43
N ALA A 119 10.09 19.00 3.51
CA ALA A 119 8.68 19.23 3.84
C ALA A 119 8.03 17.95 4.41
N THR A 120 8.27 16.79 3.81
CA THR A 120 7.83 15.48 4.32
C THR A 120 8.36 15.23 5.72
N SER A 121 9.67 15.44 5.94
CA SER A 121 10.26 15.27 7.28
C SER A 121 9.57 16.16 8.32
N GLY A 122 9.30 17.43 7.99
CA GLY A 122 8.54 18.32 8.87
C GLY A 122 7.09 17.87 9.09
N GLY A 123 6.43 17.39 8.02
CA GLY A 123 5.07 16.86 8.06
C GLY A 123 4.93 15.60 8.91
N MET A 124 5.98 14.77 8.99
CA MET A 124 6.01 13.56 9.82
C MET A 124 6.41 13.86 11.27
N PHE A 125 7.57 14.51 11.47
CA PHE A 125 8.11 14.74 12.82
C PHE A 125 7.30 15.76 13.62
N GLY A 126 6.66 16.74 12.95
CA GLY A 126 5.79 17.71 13.61
C GLY A 126 4.62 17.06 14.36
N PRO A 127 3.76 16.30 13.68
CA PRO A 127 2.67 15.55 14.32
C PRO A 127 3.13 14.56 15.38
N ILE A 128 4.26 13.85 15.17
CA ILE A 128 4.84 12.96 16.17
C ILE A 128 5.18 13.73 17.46
N ALA A 129 5.88 14.86 17.32
CA ALA A 129 6.27 15.67 18.46
C ALA A 129 5.07 16.20 19.24
N VAL A 130 4.04 16.65 18.52
CA VAL A 130 2.78 17.11 19.14
C VAL A 130 2.07 15.94 19.83
N TYR A 131 1.94 14.78 19.17
CA TYR A 131 1.27 13.61 19.72
C TYR A 131 1.95 13.13 21.02
N LEU A 132 3.25 12.89 20.97
CA LEU A 132 4.00 12.44 22.14
C LEU A 132 4.08 13.53 23.23
N GLY A 133 4.21 14.80 22.84
CA GLY A 133 4.21 15.91 23.76
C GLY A 133 2.89 16.03 24.53
N LEU A 134 1.74 15.98 23.83
CA LEU A 134 0.44 15.99 24.48
C LEU A 134 0.25 14.78 25.40
N ALA A 135 0.61 13.58 24.93
CA ALA A 135 0.56 12.36 25.75
C ALA A 135 1.38 12.49 27.04
N TYR A 136 2.58 13.06 26.94
CA TYR A 136 3.44 13.32 28.10
C TYR A 136 2.80 14.31 29.11
N PHE A 137 2.22 15.40 28.62
CA PHE A 137 1.54 16.37 29.48
C PHE A 137 0.27 15.84 30.13
N MET A 138 -0.37 14.81 29.55
CA MET A 138 -1.55 14.15 30.12
C MET A 138 -1.22 13.15 31.25
N GLY A 139 0.06 12.87 31.49
CA GLY A 139 0.54 12.03 32.59
C GLY A 139 1.16 10.71 32.11
N SER A 140 1.92 10.07 33.03
CA SER A 140 2.70 8.87 32.72
C SER A 140 1.86 7.69 32.25
N ASP A 141 0.68 7.50 32.82
CA ASP A 141 -0.22 6.38 32.48
C ASP A 141 -0.77 6.53 31.07
N THR A 142 -1.17 7.74 30.70
CA THR A 142 -1.59 8.06 29.33
C THR A 142 -0.44 7.90 28.35
N TYR A 143 0.75 8.40 28.67
CA TYR A 143 1.92 8.26 27.81
C TYR A 143 2.25 6.78 27.53
N THR A 144 2.33 5.95 28.55
CA THR A 144 2.62 4.51 28.38
C THR A 144 1.56 3.78 27.56
N ALA A 145 0.29 4.17 27.69
CA ALA A 145 -0.81 3.57 26.96
C ALA A 145 -0.80 3.91 25.46
N VAL A 146 -0.41 5.15 25.10
CA VAL A 146 -0.55 5.63 23.71
C VAL A 146 0.78 5.82 22.97
N ALA A 147 1.92 5.78 23.67
CA ALA A 147 3.23 6.07 23.04
C ALA A 147 3.54 5.20 21.83
N ASN A 148 3.11 3.92 21.82
CA ASN A 148 3.31 3.03 20.68
C ASN A 148 2.56 3.47 19.42
N GLY A 149 1.55 4.33 19.54
CA GLY A 149 0.83 4.91 18.40
C GLY A 149 1.50 6.11 17.74
N TRP A 150 2.78 6.40 18.05
CA TRP A 150 3.49 7.59 17.59
C TRP A 150 3.54 7.76 16.06
N ALA A 151 3.47 6.65 15.32
CA ALA A 151 3.48 6.69 13.86
C ALA A 151 2.10 6.93 13.22
N ILE A 152 1.00 6.81 13.97
CA ILE A 152 -0.37 7.00 13.43
C ILE A 152 -0.55 8.37 12.77
N PRO A 153 -0.13 9.50 13.37
CA PRO A 153 -0.33 10.82 12.76
C PRO A 153 0.67 11.17 11.65
N THR A 154 1.52 10.23 11.20
CA THR A 154 2.50 10.49 10.14
C THR A 154 1.96 10.18 8.74
N ALA A 155 0.95 9.32 8.63
CA ALA A 155 0.43 8.87 7.34
C ALA A 155 -0.47 9.93 6.69
N THR A 156 -0.30 10.12 5.38
CA THR A 156 -1.11 11.03 4.56
C THR A 156 -1.87 10.23 3.51
N ASP A 157 -3.19 10.41 3.40
CA ASP A 157 -3.98 9.80 2.32
C ASP A 157 -3.76 10.58 1.01
N ILE A 158 -3.04 9.97 0.06
CA ILE A 158 -2.75 10.55 -1.26
C ILE A 158 -4.05 10.89 -1.99
N ALA A 159 -5.03 9.97 -2.00
CA ALA A 159 -6.26 10.13 -2.78
C ALA A 159 -7.09 11.31 -2.25
N PHE A 160 -7.25 11.39 -0.93
CA PHE A 160 -7.97 12.47 -0.28
C PHE A 160 -7.24 13.82 -0.42
N SER A 161 -5.93 13.85 -0.17
CA SER A 161 -5.11 15.05 -0.29
C SER A 161 -5.11 15.59 -1.73
N TYR A 162 -4.98 14.71 -2.72
CA TYR A 162 -5.05 15.07 -4.14
C TYR A 162 -6.42 15.65 -4.52
N LEU A 163 -7.50 15.01 -4.06
CA LEU A 163 -8.87 15.47 -4.30
C LEU A 163 -9.09 16.89 -3.75
N VAL A 164 -8.76 17.11 -2.49
CA VAL A 164 -8.92 18.42 -1.84
C VAL A 164 -8.03 19.47 -2.51
N GLY A 165 -6.78 19.15 -2.76
CA GLY A 165 -5.85 20.03 -3.47
C GLY A 165 -6.37 20.42 -4.87
N ARG A 166 -6.90 19.45 -5.63
CA ARG A 166 -7.48 19.69 -6.96
C ARG A 166 -8.73 20.57 -6.92
N ILE A 167 -9.58 20.41 -5.91
CA ILE A 167 -10.78 21.22 -5.72
C ILE A 167 -10.41 22.67 -5.40
N ILE A 168 -9.41 22.88 -4.53
CA ILE A 168 -9.03 24.21 -4.05
C ILE A 168 -8.20 24.98 -5.11
N PHE A 169 -7.18 24.32 -5.68
CA PHE A 169 -6.20 24.97 -6.56
C PHE A 169 -6.48 24.76 -8.05
N GLY A 170 -7.33 23.83 -8.41
CA GLY A 170 -7.55 23.41 -9.79
C GLY A 170 -6.57 22.34 -10.28
N ALA A 171 -6.99 21.63 -11.35
CA ALA A 171 -6.18 20.59 -11.96
C ALA A 171 -4.90 21.18 -12.59
N GLY A 172 -3.75 20.55 -12.32
CA GLY A 172 -2.44 20.93 -12.90
C GLY A 172 -1.71 22.07 -12.18
N HIS A 173 -2.28 22.62 -11.11
CA HIS A 173 -1.61 23.65 -10.32
C HIS A 173 -0.32 23.12 -9.68
N PRO A 174 0.78 23.89 -9.58
CA PRO A 174 2.05 23.44 -8.99
C PRO A 174 1.91 22.96 -7.53
N ALA A 175 1.02 23.57 -6.75
CA ALA A 175 0.75 23.14 -5.37
C ALA A 175 0.20 21.71 -5.30
N VAL A 176 -0.66 21.30 -6.26
CA VAL A 176 -1.20 19.93 -6.32
C VAL A 176 -0.10 18.92 -6.62
N ARG A 177 0.83 19.28 -7.54
CA ARG A 177 2.00 18.44 -7.84
C ARG A 177 2.93 18.30 -6.64
N PHE A 178 3.17 19.40 -5.94
CA PHE A 178 3.99 19.39 -4.73
C PHE A 178 3.36 18.53 -3.63
N LEU A 179 2.05 18.66 -3.40
CA LEU A 179 1.30 17.85 -2.45
C LEU A 179 1.38 16.36 -2.80
N LEU A 180 1.27 16.01 -4.08
CA LEU A 180 1.41 14.63 -4.54
C LEU A 180 2.82 14.07 -4.28
N LEU A 181 3.87 14.84 -4.56
CA LEU A 181 5.25 14.45 -4.29
C LEU A 181 5.52 14.28 -2.79
N LEU A 182 4.94 15.15 -1.97
CA LEU A 182 5.04 15.06 -0.51
C LEU A 182 4.36 13.78 -0.02
N ALA A 183 3.15 13.49 -0.48
CA ALA A 183 2.42 12.28 -0.10
C ALA A 183 3.13 10.98 -0.54
N ILE A 184 3.73 10.96 -1.75
CA ILE A 184 4.56 9.83 -2.22
C ILE A 184 5.79 9.63 -1.31
N ALA A 185 6.46 10.71 -0.90
CA ALA A 185 7.62 10.62 -0.01
C ALA A 185 7.23 10.19 1.40
N ASP A 186 6.07 10.63 1.87
CA ASP A 186 5.48 10.28 3.17
C ASP A 186 5.11 8.78 3.22
N ASP A 187 4.47 8.27 2.19
CA ASP A 187 4.17 6.85 2.04
C ASP A 187 5.44 5.99 2.05
N ALA A 188 6.48 6.42 1.32
CA ALA A 188 7.77 5.70 1.33
C ALA A 188 8.38 5.62 2.73
N ALA A 189 8.34 6.72 3.48
CA ALA A 189 8.82 6.76 4.84
C ALA A 189 7.94 5.93 5.78
N GLY A 190 6.61 5.99 5.60
CA GLY A 190 5.63 5.17 6.32
C GLY A 190 5.85 3.67 6.15
N LEU A 191 6.16 3.22 4.93
CA LEU A 191 6.51 1.83 4.64
C LEU A 191 7.76 1.36 5.40
N ILE A 192 8.78 2.23 5.50
CA ILE A 192 10.00 1.93 6.27
C ILE A 192 9.68 1.87 7.76
N ILE A 193 8.88 2.81 8.27
CA ILE A 193 8.45 2.81 9.68
C ILE A 193 7.69 1.53 9.99
N LEU A 194 6.72 1.13 9.15
CA LEU A 194 5.94 -0.07 9.33
C LEU A 194 6.84 -1.31 9.39
N ALA A 195 7.79 -1.44 8.45
CA ALA A 195 8.70 -2.59 8.39
C ALA A 195 9.62 -2.70 9.62
N VAL A 196 10.10 -1.58 10.15
CA VAL A 196 11.12 -1.56 11.20
C VAL A 196 10.52 -1.55 12.61
N PHE A 197 9.46 -0.78 12.82
CA PHE A 197 8.92 -0.50 14.17
C PHE A 197 7.66 -1.29 14.51
N TYR A 198 6.97 -1.86 13.52
CA TYR A 198 5.71 -2.59 13.71
C TYR A 198 5.77 -4.00 13.08
N PRO A 199 6.70 -4.86 13.53
CA PRO A 199 6.73 -6.25 13.08
C PRO A 199 5.46 -6.98 13.54
N SER A 200 4.92 -7.84 12.69
CA SER A 200 3.68 -8.60 12.97
C SER A 200 3.92 -9.79 13.91
N SER A 201 5.15 -10.32 13.95
CA SER A 201 5.57 -11.42 14.81
C SER A 201 7.09 -11.42 14.99
N GLU A 202 7.65 -12.47 15.59
CA GLU A 202 9.11 -12.63 15.68
C GLU A 202 9.75 -12.64 14.28
N LEU A 203 10.78 -11.81 14.12
CA LEU A 203 11.45 -11.65 12.83
C LEU A 203 12.19 -12.93 12.44
N GLN A 204 11.89 -13.45 11.27
CA GLN A 204 12.56 -14.59 10.65
C GLN A 204 13.26 -14.15 9.35
N PRO A 205 14.51 -13.64 9.42
CA PRO A 205 15.20 -13.04 8.28
C PRO A 205 15.40 -13.98 7.09
N ILE A 206 15.35 -15.29 7.32
CA ILE A 206 15.51 -16.30 6.27
C ILE A 206 14.41 -16.17 5.19
N PHE A 207 13.18 -15.84 5.57
CA PHE A 207 12.08 -15.67 4.62
C PHE A 207 12.23 -14.38 3.80
N ILE A 208 12.81 -13.33 4.39
CA ILE A 208 13.15 -12.11 3.63
C ILE A 208 14.20 -12.45 2.55
N LEU A 209 15.17 -13.28 2.89
CA LEU A 209 16.16 -13.76 1.91
C LEU A 209 15.49 -14.57 0.79
N TYR A 210 14.53 -15.45 1.13
CA TYR A 210 13.79 -16.21 0.11
C TYR A 210 12.96 -15.29 -0.79
N ALA A 211 12.32 -14.24 -0.24
CA ALA A 211 11.63 -13.22 -1.03
C ALA A 211 12.58 -12.50 -2.00
N ALA A 212 13.76 -12.11 -1.53
CA ALA A 212 14.77 -11.47 -2.35
C ALA A 212 15.28 -12.42 -3.48
N ILE A 213 15.53 -13.68 -3.17
CA ILE A 213 15.92 -14.69 -4.16
C ILE A 213 14.82 -14.89 -5.20
N ALA A 214 13.55 -15.00 -4.78
CA ALA A 214 12.42 -15.15 -5.69
C ALA A 214 12.31 -13.97 -6.66
N ALA A 215 12.36 -12.74 -6.14
CA ALA A 215 12.36 -11.54 -6.95
C ALA A 215 13.55 -11.49 -7.93
N PHE A 216 14.74 -11.85 -7.48
CA PHE A 216 15.94 -11.90 -8.30
C PHE A 216 15.86 -12.96 -9.41
N LEU A 217 15.31 -14.14 -9.12
CA LEU A 217 15.08 -15.17 -10.13
C LEU A 217 14.09 -14.70 -11.21
N VAL A 218 12.99 -14.05 -10.80
CA VAL A 218 12.04 -13.46 -11.78
C VAL A 218 12.74 -12.40 -12.63
N TYR A 219 13.56 -11.55 -12.03
CA TYR A 219 14.35 -10.56 -12.77
C TYR A 219 15.27 -11.21 -13.81
N ILE A 220 16.01 -12.24 -13.42
CA ILE A 220 16.90 -12.95 -14.34
C ILE A 220 16.09 -13.59 -15.47
N LEU A 221 15.05 -14.35 -15.13
CA LEU A 221 14.32 -15.17 -16.12
C LEU A 221 13.42 -14.33 -17.05
N ALA A 222 12.76 -13.32 -16.51
CA ALA A 222 11.79 -12.53 -17.27
C ALA A 222 12.40 -11.25 -17.92
N ASN A 223 13.50 -10.72 -17.37
CA ASN A 223 14.05 -9.44 -17.86
C ASN A 223 15.49 -9.60 -18.40
N TRP A 224 16.43 -10.04 -17.56
CA TRP A 224 17.85 -10.03 -17.91
C TRP A 224 18.20 -11.05 -18.98
N LEU A 225 17.82 -12.31 -18.81
CA LEU A 225 18.15 -13.38 -19.73
C LEU A 225 17.53 -13.17 -21.12
N PRO A 226 16.24 -12.84 -21.26
CA PRO A 226 15.66 -12.54 -22.57
C PRO A 226 16.35 -11.37 -23.29
N ARG A 227 16.67 -10.29 -22.55
CA ARG A 227 17.42 -9.15 -23.14
C ARG A 227 18.82 -9.53 -23.58
N LYS A 228 19.52 -10.38 -22.82
CA LYS A 228 20.84 -10.86 -23.19
C LYS A 228 20.80 -11.77 -24.44
N LEU A 229 19.71 -12.51 -24.64
CA LEU A 229 19.51 -13.40 -25.78
C LEU A 229 18.99 -12.65 -27.03
N ASP A 230 18.55 -11.38 -26.89
CA ASP A 230 18.11 -10.58 -28.02
C ASP A 230 19.22 -10.35 -29.03
N GLY A 231 20.49 -10.30 -28.59
CA GLY A 231 21.64 -10.00 -29.43
C GLY A 231 21.51 -8.64 -30.13
N ASP A 232 22.20 -8.49 -31.24
CA ASP A 232 22.20 -7.26 -32.06
C ASP A 232 21.10 -7.28 -33.14
N ASP A 233 20.22 -8.29 -33.19
CA ASP A 233 19.17 -8.39 -34.21
C ASP A 233 17.84 -7.79 -33.72
N PRO A 234 17.48 -6.55 -34.15
CA PRO A 234 16.26 -5.90 -33.72
C PRO A 234 14.98 -6.48 -34.35
N LYS A 235 15.09 -7.39 -35.32
CA LYS A 235 13.93 -7.89 -36.08
C LYS A 235 13.11 -8.97 -35.36
N ASN A 236 13.69 -9.66 -34.38
CA ASN A 236 13.01 -10.75 -33.65
C ASN A 236 13.48 -10.90 -32.20
N PRO A 237 13.28 -9.90 -31.35
CA PRO A 237 13.83 -9.90 -30.01
C PRO A 237 13.20 -11.02 -29.15
N VAL A 238 14.05 -11.82 -28.48
CA VAL A 238 13.62 -12.89 -27.56
C VAL A 238 12.84 -12.32 -26.39
N SER A 239 13.24 -11.16 -25.90
CA SER A 239 12.55 -10.43 -24.82
C SER A 239 11.09 -10.14 -25.17
N THR A 240 10.81 -9.76 -26.42
CA THR A 240 9.45 -9.52 -26.89
C THR A 240 8.64 -10.82 -26.98
N LYS A 241 9.27 -11.93 -27.46
CA LYS A 241 8.62 -13.25 -27.50
C LYS A 241 8.29 -13.76 -26.12
N VAL A 242 9.23 -13.71 -25.19
CA VAL A 242 9.03 -14.13 -23.79
C VAL A 242 7.90 -13.30 -23.16
N ARG A 243 7.90 -11.98 -23.34
CA ARG A 243 6.86 -11.11 -22.82
C ARG A 243 5.48 -11.40 -23.42
N ASN A 244 5.41 -11.75 -24.72
CA ASN A 244 4.15 -12.08 -25.37
C ASN A 244 3.59 -13.46 -24.94
N ILE A 245 4.48 -14.43 -24.66
CA ILE A 245 4.09 -15.79 -24.23
C ILE A 245 3.68 -15.78 -22.76
N PHE A 246 4.54 -15.24 -21.89
CA PHE A 246 4.36 -15.32 -20.43
C PHE A 246 3.58 -14.12 -19.86
N SER A 247 3.52 -13.00 -20.60
CA SER A 247 2.84 -11.77 -20.19
C SER A 247 3.23 -11.33 -18.77
N PHE A 248 2.28 -11.12 -17.87
CA PHE A 248 2.51 -10.72 -16.49
C PHE A 248 2.72 -11.90 -15.52
N TRP A 249 2.46 -13.13 -15.95
CA TRP A 249 2.44 -14.31 -15.07
C TRP A 249 3.73 -14.54 -14.25
N PRO A 250 4.95 -14.39 -14.80
CA PRO A 250 6.17 -14.54 -13.99
C PRO A 250 6.21 -13.56 -12.81
N TYR A 251 5.74 -12.33 -13.04
CA TYR A 251 5.69 -11.30 -11.99
C TYR A 251 4.59 -11.60 -10.98
N ALA A 252 3.43 -12.11 -11.40
CA ALA A 252 2.35 -12.53 -10.52
C ALA A 252 2.78 -13.69 -9.62
N PHE A 253 3.40 -14.74 -10.18
CA PHE A 253 3.94 -15.85 -9.38
C PHE A 253 5.03 -15.41 -8.41
N GLY A 254 5.97 -14.58 -8.88
CA GLY A 254 6.98 -13.99 -8.02
C GLY A 254 6.36 -13.19 -6.89
N GLY A 255 5.32 -12.39 -7.18
CA GLY A 255 4.58 -11.63 -6.21
C GLY A 255 3.90 -12.50 -5.14
N VAL A 256 3.25 -13.59 -5.55
CA VAL A 256 2.66 -14.54 -4.59
C VAL A 256 3.73 -15.15 -3.68
N ILE A 257 4.87 -15.57 -4.25
CA ILE A 257 5.96 -16.15 -3.46
C ILE A 257 6.53 -15.12 -2.48
N THR A 258 6.83 -13.90 -2.93
CA THR A 258 7.37 -12.86 -2.05
C THR A 258 6.36 -12.48 -0.96
N TRP A 259 5.07 -12.41 -1.26
CA TRP A 259 4.03 -12.14 -0.30
C TRP A 259 3.92 -13.25 0.77
N LEU A 260 3.92 -14.54 0.36
CA LEU A 260 3.95 -15.68 1.28
C LEU A 260 5.21 -15.68 2.16
N CYS A 261 6.37 -15.36 1.60
CA CYS A 261 7.60 -15.22 2.38
C CYS A 261 7.47 -14.12 3.44
N PHE A 262 6.82 -13.00 3.13
CA PHE A 262 6.58 -11.94 4.11
C PHE A 262 5.60 -12.36 5.21
N GLN A 263 4.57 -13.14 4.89
CA GLN A 263 3.68 -13.73 5.88
C GLN A 263 4.43 -14.54 6.95
N GLU A 264 5.50 -15.26 6.55
CA GLU A 264 6.33 -16.07 7.45
C GLU A 264 7.50 -15.28 8.08
N SER A 265 7.81 -14.10 7.57
CA SER A 265 9.01 -13.34 7.97
C SER A 265 8.88 -12.58 9.28
N GLY A 266 7.66 -12.40 9.77
CA GLY A 266 7.35 -11.50 10.89
C GLY A 266 7.22 -10.02 10.51
N ILE A 267 7.50 -9.66 9.27
CA ILE A 267 7.17 -8.33 8.72
C ILE A 267 5.77 -8.38 8.13
N HIS A 268 5.09 -7.23 8.16
CA HIS A 268 3.70 -7.15 7.68
C HIS A 268 3.57 -7.68 6.25
N PRO A 269 2.69 -8.65 5.97
CA PRO A 269 2.57 -9.30 4.65
C PRO A 269 2.26 -8.33 3.51
N ALA A 270 1.55 -7.24 3.79
CA ALA A 270 1.25 -6.20 2.82
C ALA A 270 2.48 -5.60 2.12
N LEU A 271 3.67 -5.69 2.72
CA LEU A 271 4.92 -5.20 2.14
C LEU A 271 5.58 -6.19 1.17
N GLY A 272 5.11 -7.44 1.12
CA GLY A 272 5.74 -8.51 0.35
C GLY A 272 5.85 -8.22 -1.16
N LEU A 273 4.89 -7.52 -1.74
CA LEU A 273 4.92 -7.18 -3.17
C LEU A 273 5.93 -6.08 -3.53
N LEU A 274 6.46 -5.34 -2.54
CA LEU A 274 7.46 -4.29 -2.79
C LEU A 274 8.75 -4.83 -3.40
N PHE A 275 9.13 -6.08 -3.08
CA PHE A 275 10.28 -6.75 -3.68
C PHE A 275 10.14 -6.96 -5.18
N MET A 276 8.92 -7.03 -5.68
CA MET A 276 8.64 -7.16 -7.11
C MET A 276 8.66 -5.83 -7.86
N VAL A 277 8.52 -4.70 -7.16
CA VAL A 277 8.49 -3.38 -7.80
C VAL A 277 9.71 -3.10 -8.68
N PRO A 278 10.97 -3.29 -8.24
CA PRO A 278 12.14 -3.07 -9.09
C PRO A 278 12.25 -4.06 -10.25
N VAL A 279 11.55 -5.19 -10.15
CA VAL A 279 11.61 -6.28 -11.13
C VAL A 279 10.63 -6.06 -12.28
N ILE A 280 9.48 -5.43 -12.01
CA ILE A 280 8.48 -5.13 -13.04
C ILE A 280 9.08 -4.13 -14.05
N PRO A 281 8.87 -4.31 -15.37
CA PRO A 281 9.32 -3.34 -16.37
C PRO A 281 8.68 -1.98 -16.17
N HIS A 282 9.49 -0.95 -16.01
CA HIS A 282 9.05 0.45 -15.95
C HIS A 282 9.12 1.08 -17.34
N ALA A 283 8.14 1.93 -17.66
CA ALA A 283 8.05 2.62 -18.94
C ALA A 283 8.98 3.84 -19.00
#